data_f4ea1d3005848e2e9444fbd74826829d
#
_entry.id   f4ea1d3005848e2e9444fbd74826829d
#
_cell.length_a   1.000
_cell.length_b   1.000
_cell.length_c   1.000
_cell.angle_alpha   90.00
_cell.angle_beta   90.00
_cell.angle_gamma   90.00
#
_symmetry.space_group_name_H-M   'P 1'
#
loop_
_entity.id
_entity.type
_entity.pdbx_description
1 polymer ?
#
loop_
_entity_poly.entity_id
_entity_poly.type
_entity_poly.pdbx_seq_one_letter_code
_entity_poly.pdbx_strand_id
1 'polypeptide(L)'
;MSDDSLAKIVDSLVEERKSERKFKLLSRVFFVILLLIIFYLSLSNPMDDNIYQSEHTAVIKLDGVIASNGTINTETTLELIRKAFNNDLCKNIILKINSPGGSATQSKIIYDEILVLKKNTNKNIFSVIEDVGASGGYYIAASADKIFASNSSIVGSIGVRIDSLNFKSLFNKLGIKSQTISSGKDKLILDPFQDLTEEHKTHLTQLANSIHNEFISDLKS
;
A
#
# COMPACT_ATOMS: atom_id res chain seq x y z
N MET A 1 -81.40 1.67 -4.25
CA MET A 1 -80.22 1.84 -3.40
C MET A 1 -80.34 3.24 -2.86
N SER A 2 -80.51 3.44 -1.56
CA SER A 2 -80.79 4.74 -0.98
C SER A 2 -79.51 5.62 -0.99
N ASP A 3 -79.65 6.92 -1.20
CA ASP A 3 -78.53 7.89 -1.19
C ASP A 3 -77.68 7.79 0.09
N ASP A 4 -78.29 7.38 1.19
CA ASP A 4 -77.60 7.19 2.48
C ASP A 4 -76.62 6.03 2.46
N SER A 5 -76.85 4.96 1.70
CA SER A 5 -75.93 3.83 1.57
C SER A 5 -74.72 4.19 0.66
N LEU A 6 -74.91 5.03 -0.34
CA LEU A 6 -73.86 5.55 -1.18
C LEU A 6 -72.94 6.51 -0.38
N ALA A 7 -73.50 7.40 0.43
CA ALA A 7 -72.75 8.32 1.26
C ALA A 7 -71.84 7.57 2.25
N LYS A 8 -72.36 6.54 2.91
CA LYS A 8 -71.54 5.68 3.83
C LYS A 8 -70.38 4.95 3.15
N ILE A 9 -70.59 4.46 1.92
CA ILE A 9 -69.50 3.81 1.15
C ILE A 9 -68.43 4.83 0.74
N VAL A 10 -68.84 6.03 0.32
CA VAL A 10 -67.89 7.11 -0.04
C VAL A 10 -67.08 7.55 1.17
N ASP A 11 -67.70 7.72 2.35
CA ASP A 11 -66.99 8.09 3.58
C ASP A 11 -66.02 6.99 4.04
N SER A 12 -66.41 5.74 3.95
CA SER A 12 -65.47 4.63 4.29
C SER A 12 -64.28 4.57 3.33
N LEU A 13 -64.47 4.80 2.02
CA LEU A 13 -63.40 4.85 1.03
C LEU A 13 -62.47 6.06 1.24
N VAL A 14 -63.02 7.21 1.66
CA VAL A 14 -62.24 8.39 1.98
C VAL A 14 -61.41 8.18 3.22
N GLU A 15 -61.95 7.55 4.28
CA GLU A 15 -61.25 7.23 5.48
C GLU A 15 -60.11 6.19 5.24
N GLU A 16 -60.41 5.17 4.46
CA GLU A 16 -59.41 4.16 4.06
C GLU A 16 -58.25 4.81 3.27
N ARG A 17 -58.56 5.68 2.30
CA ARG A 17 -57.48 6.43 1.58
C ARG A 17 -56.69 7.37 2.49
N LYS A 18 -57.32 8.02 3.47
CA LYS A 18 -56.63 8.83 4.45
C LYS A 18 -55.72 8.00 5.36
N SER A 19 -56.17 6.83 5.78
CA SER A 19 -55.38 5.88 6.56
C SER A 19 -54.18 5.35 5.78
N GLU A 20 -54.37 4.94 4.53
CA GLU A 20 -53.26 4.51 3.66
C GLU A 20 -52.20 5.61 3.43
N ARG A 21 -52.65 6.86 3.20
CA ARG A 21 -51.74 7.99 3.04
C ARG A 21 -50.95 8.26 4.32
N LYS A 22 -51.59 8.21 5.49
CA LYS A 22 -50.92 8.35 6.78
C LYS A 22 -49.90 7.23 7.00
N PHE A 23 -50.27 5.98 6.68
CA PHE A 23 -49.39 4.83 6.82
C PHE A 23 -48.18 4.95 5.87
N LYS A 24 -48.39 5.33 4.61
CA LYS A 24 -47.29 5.57 3.65
C LYS A 24 -46.38 6.70 4.08
N LEU A 25 -46.94 7.77 4.66
CA LEU A 25 -46.15 8.89 5.18
C LEU A 25 -45.32 8.47 6.40
N LEU A 26 -45.95 7.76 7.38
CA LEU A 26 -45.27 7.24 8.56
C LEU A 26 -44.15 6.26 8.19
N SER A 27 -44.39 5.37 7.23
CA SER A 27 -43.39 4.44 6.72
C SER A 27 -42.19 5.16 6.09
N ARG A 28 -42.44 6.23 5.30
CA ARG A 28 -41.37 7.03 4.71
C ARG A 28 -40.54 7.75 5.79
N VAL A 29 -41.22 8.37 6.76
CA VAL A 29 -40.55 9.06 7.87
C VAL A 29 -39.72 8.05 8.69
N PHE A 30 -40.25 6.89 8.99
CA PHE A 30 -39.53 5.81 9.66
C PHE A 30 -38.28 5.39 8.89
N PHE A 31 -38.40 5.23 7.57
CA PHE A 31 -37.25 4.83 6.74
C PHE A 31 -36.16 5.93 6.70
N VAL A 32 -36.55 7.19 6.64
CA VAL A 32 -35.61 8.32 6.71
C VAL A 32 -34.92 8.38 8.07
N ILE A 33 -35.64 8.21 9.15
CA ILE A 33 -35.06 8.15 10.51
C ILE A 33 -34.11 6.98 10.64
N LEU A 34 -34.46 5.81 10.12
CA LEU A 34 -33.61 4.62 10.13
C LEU A 34 -32.31 4.86 9.35
N LEU A 35 -32.40 5.48 8.16
CA LEU A 35 -31.21 5.85 7.38
C LEU A 35 -30.32 6.88 8.10
N LEU A 36 -30.94 7.85 8.77
CA LEU A 36 -30.18 8.83 9.57
C LEU A 36 -29.51 8.18 10.78
N ILE A 37 -30.15 7.21 11.41
CA ILE A 37 -29.54 6.44 12.52
C ILE A 37 -28.38 5.59 11.99
N ILE A 38 -28.54 4.89 10.87
CA ILE A 38 -27.46 4.11 10.26
C ILE A 38 -26.30 5.01 9.85
N PHE A 39 -26.60 6.17 9.26
CA PHE A 39 -25.60 7.17 8.89
C PHE A 39 -24.88 7.74 10.11
N TYR A 40 -25.62 8.08 11.17
CA TYR A 40 -25.06 8.52 12.44
C TYR A 40 -24.18 7.45 13.11
N LEU A 41 -24.62 6.20 13.13
CA LEU A 41 -23.83 5.08 13.65
C LEU A 41 -22.59 4.80 12.80
N SER A 42 -22.67 5.00 11.48
CA SER A 42 -21.52 4.89 10.58
C SER A 42 -20.50 6.01 10.80
N LEU A 43 -20.94 7.22 11.12
CA LEU A 43 -20.06 8.34 11.47
C LEU A 43 -19.56 8.26 12.92
N SER A 44 -20.31 7.65 13.81
CA SER A 44 -20.01 7.54 15.25
C SER A 44 -19.19 6.31 15.61
N ASN A 45 -18.92 5.42 14.66
CA ASN A 45 -17.85 4.42 14.76
C ASN A 45 -16.57 5.02 14.13
N PRO A 46 -15.77 5.82 14.86
CA PRO A 46 -14.37 5.82 14.58
C PRO A 46 -13.98 4.34 14.72
N MET A 47 -13.33 3.75 13.73
CA MET A 47 -12.62 2.49 13.93
C MET A 47 -11.77 2.75 15.18
N ASP A 48 -12.18 2.11 16.28
CA ASP A 48 -11.51 2.30 17.56
C ASP A 48 -10.10 1.77 17.38
N ASP A 49 -9.15 2.69 17.12
CA ASP A 49 -7.74 2.37 16.94
C ASP A 49 -7.12 1.79 18.23
N ASN A 50 -7.87 1.80 19.32
CA ASN A 50 -7.50 1.26 20.62
C ASN A 50 -8.02 -0.17 20.86
N ILE A 51 -7.75 -1.08 19.92
CA ILE A 51 -7.99 -2.53 20.14
C ILE A 51 -7.11 -3.05 21.31
N TYR A 52 -6.04 -2.34 21.63
CA TYR A 52 -5.08 -2.74 22.66
C TYR A 52 -5.29 -1.92 23.94
N GLN A 53 -5.80 -2.55 24.99
CA GLN A 53 -5.97 -1.96 26.32
C GLN A 53 -4.75 -2.16 27.22
N SER A 54 -3.67 -2.75 26.73
CA SER A 54 -2.45 -3.05 27.46
C SER A 54 -1.21 -2.80 26.61
N GLU A 55 -0.06 -2.68 27.27
CA GLU A 55 1.22 -2.62 26.56
C GLU A 55 1.42 -3.84 25.67
N HIS A 56 1.89 -3.59 24.45
CA HIS A 56 2.04 -4.63 23.43
C HIS A 56 3.22 -4.39 22.50
N THR A 57 3.53 -5.38 21.70
CA THR A 57 4.48 -5.33 20.59
C THR A 57 3.70 -5.38 19.28
N ALA A 58 3.90 -4.40 18.41
CA ALA A 58 3.33 -4.43 17.08
C ALA A 58 4.17 -5.31 16.15
N VAL A 59 3.52 -6.18 15.36
CA VAL A 59 4.17 -6.97 14.33
C VAL A 59 3.69 -6.47 12.97
N ILE A 60 4.60 -5.88 12.19
CA ILE A 60 4.34 -5.39 10.83
C ILE A 60 4.88 -6.41 9.85
N LYS A 61 3.98 -7.04 9.10
CA LYS A 61 4.33 -8.06 8.13
C LYS A 61 4.70 -7.43 6.80
N LEU A 62 5.91 -7.72 6.30
CA LEU A 62 6.45 -7.29 5.02
C LEU A 62 6.71 -8.53 4.16
N ASP A 63 5.70 -8.96 3.40
CA ASP A 63 5.72 -10.22 2.64
C ASP A 63 5.54 -9.94 1.15
N GLY A 64 6.50 -10.41 0.34
CA GLY A 64 6.49 -10.28 -1.12
C GLY A 64 7.40 -9.22 -1.69
N VAL A 65 7.12 -8.80 -2.93
CA VAL A 65 7.94 -7.85 -3.69
C VAL A 65 7.63 -6.40 -3.28
N ILE A 66 8.68 -5.60 -3.16
CA ILE A 66 8.58 -4.16 -2.87
C ILE A 66 8.37 -3.40 -4.18
N ALA A 67 7.18 -2.84 -4.37
CA ALA A 67 6.83 -2.07 -5.56
C ALA A 67 5.66 -1.12 -5.26
N SER A 68 5.48 -0.06 -6.05
CA SER A 68 4.38 0.90 -5.88
C SER A 68 2.99 0.26 -5.96
N ASN A 69 2.85 -0.81 -6.72
CA ASN A 69 1.64 -1.63 -6.86
C ASN A 69 1.82 -3.04 -6.25
N GLY A 70 2.84 -3.25 -5.44
CA GLY A 70 3.15 -4.51 -4.78
C GLY A 70 2.44 -4.67 -3.44
N THR A 71 2.61 -5.85 -2.84
CA THR A 71 2.14 -6.15 -1.48
C THR A 71 2.86 -5.30 -0.44
N ILE A 72 4.14 -4.98 -0.70
CA ILE A 72 4.93 -4.03 0.09
C ILE A 72 5.07 -2.77 -0.75
N ASN A 73 4.37 -1.70 -0.38
CA ASN A 73 4.48 -0.37 -0.97
C ASN A 73 4.61 0.69 0.12
N THR A 74 5.09 1.87 -0.23
CA THR A 74 5.33 2.95 0.75
C THR A 74 4.04 3.40 1.43
N GLU A 75 2.94 3.56 0.70
CA GLU A 75 1.71 4.13 1.23
C GLU A 75 1.17 3.31 2.42
N THR A 76 0.86 2.04 2.18
CA THR A 76 0.31 1.15 3.22
C THR A 76 1.33 0.79 4.30
N THR A 77 2.61 0.62 3.91
CA THR A 77 3.67 0.27 4.86
C THR A 77 3.95 1.41 5.83
N LEU A 78 4.04 2.65 5.34
CA LEU A 78 4.27 3.82 6.20
C LEU A 78 3.09 4.11 7.11
N GLU A 79 1.85 3.88 6.65
CA GLU A 79 0.67 4.00 7.49
C GLU A 79 0.76 3.06 8.71
N LEU A 80 1.06 1.77 8.49
CA LEU A 80 1.21 0.78 9.55
C LEU A 80 2.35 1.12 10.50
N ILE A 81 3.49 1.55 9.97
CA ILE A 81 4.66 1.96 10.77
C ILE A 81 4.30 3.15 11.63
N ARG A 82 3.76 4.23 11.06
CA ARG A 82 3.36 5.44 11.78
C ARG A 82 2.31 5.13 12.86
N LYS A 83 1.34 4.28 12.56
CA LYS A 83 0.33 3.83 13.52
C LYS A 83 0.97 3.13 14.74
N ALA A 84 1.95 2.25 14.51
CA ALA A 84 2.69 1.59 15.59
C ALA A 84 3.55 2.56 16.40
N PHE A 85 4.20 3.53 15.75
CA PHE A 85 5.01 4.53 16.44
C PHE A 85 4.17 5.52 17.25
N ASN A 86 2.99 5.91 16.77
CA ASN A 86 2.12 6.88 17.42
C ASN A 86 1.27 6.27 18.54
N ASN A 87 1.25 4.95 18.71
CA ASN A 87 0.49 4.30 19.78
C ASN A 87 1.35 4.18 21.04
N ASP A 88 1.01 4.91 22.11
CA ASP A 88 1.76 4.94 23.38
C ASP A 88 1.82 3.57 24.09
N LEU A 89 0.86 2.70 23.85
CA LEU A 89 0.82 1.35 24.40
C LEU A 89 1.71 0.37 23.63
N CYS A 90 2.12 0.72 22.40
CA CYS A 90 3.08 -0.06 21.62
C CYS A 90 4.49 0.25 22.12
N LYS A 91 5.15 -0.71 22.77
CA LYS A 91 6.50 -0.53 23.33
C LYS A 91 7.59 -1.00 22.38
N ASN A 92 7.31 -2.01 21.58
CA ASN A 92 8.26 -2.55 20.62
C ASN A 92 7.60 -2.77 19.25
N ILE A 93 8.39 -2.73 18.20
CA ILE A 93 7.96 -2.99 16.83
C ILE A 93 8.79 -4.11 16.25
N ILE A 94 8.14 -5.09 15.65
CA ILE A 94 8.79 -6.17 14.90
C ILE A 94 8.45 -6.01 13.43
N LEU A 95 9.46 -5.82 12.58
CA LEU A 95 9.35 -5.92 11.14
C LEU A 95 9.55 -7.39 10.75
N LYS A 96 8.46 -8.10 10.46
CA LYS A 96 8.50 -9.50 10.04
C LYS A 96 8.64 -9.53 8.52
N ILE A 97 9.83 -9.91 8.03
CA ILE A 97 10.23 -9.72 6.64
C ILE A 97 10.36 -11.07 5.92
N ASN A 98 9.65 -11.20 4.81
CA ASN A 98 9.80 -12.27 3.84
C ASN A 98 9.76 -11.68 2.42
N SER A 99 10.87 -11.07 1.98
CA SER A 99 10.93 -10.28 0.76
C SER A 99 12.23 -10.48 -0.01
N PRO A 100 12.15 -10.75 -1.32
CA PRO A 100 13.33 -10.76 -2.20
C PRO A 100 13.84 -9.35 -2.54
N GLY A 101 13.17 -8.31 -2.05
CA GLY A 101 13.41 -6.91 -2.39
C GLY A 101 12.49 -6.40 -3.50
N GLY A 102 12.99 -5.46 -4.28
CA GLY A 102 12.23 -4.81 -5.35
C GLY A 102 12.71 -3.38 -5.61
N SER A 103 11.80 -2.41 -5.62
CA SER A 103 12.13 -1.01 -5.89
C SER A 103 13.08 -0.42 -4.85
N ALA A 104 14.24 0.03 -5.29
CA ALA A 104 15.22 0.70 -4.44
C ALA A 104 14.64 1.95 -3.79
N THR A 105 13.91 2.77 -4.57
CA THR A 105 13.28 4.00 -4.06
C THR A 105 12.26 3.71 -2.97
N GLN A 106 11.37 2.73 -3.16
CA GLN A 106 10.36 2.36 -2.14
C GLN A 106 11.05 1.88 -0.86
N SER A 107 12.09 1.05 -0.98
CA SER A 107 12.85 0.53 0.15
C SER A 107 13.54 1.64 0.93
N LYS A 108 14.17 2.58 0.23
CA LYS A 108 14.83 3.76 0.82
C LYS A 108 13.84 4.63 1.58
N ILE A 109 12.69 4.94 0.99
CA ILE A 109 11.66 5.78 1.64
C ILE A 109 11.19 5.13 2.95
N ILE A 110 10.96 3.80 2.95
CA ILE A 110 10.54 3.08 4.16
C ILE A 110 11.67 3.10 5.21
N TYR A 111 12.91 2.85 4.79
CA TYR A 111 14.09 2.90 5.66
C TYR A 111 14.23 4.25 6.34
N ASP A 112 14.23 5.34 5.56
CA ASP A 112 14.40 6.71 6.07
C ASP A 112 13.31 7.10 7.06
N GLU A 113 12.05 6.77 6.76
CA GLU A 113 10.93 7.08 7.65
C GLU A 113 11.08 6.36 8.99
N ILE A 114 11.50 5.09 8.98
CA ILE A 114 11.75 4.36 10.23
C ILE A 114 12.84 5.06 11.05
N LEU A 115 13.93 5.48 10.43
CA LEU A 115 15.01 6.19 11.14
C LEU A 115 14.55 7.53 11.71
N VAL A 116 13.69 8.27 10.99
CA VAL A 116 13.10 9.54 11.49
C VAL A 116 12.22 9.27 12.71
N LEU A 117 11.35 8.27 12.63
CA LEU A 117 10.46 7.91 13.71
C LEU A 117 11.20 7.39 14.96
N LYS A 118 12.27 6.61 14.76
CA LYS A 118 13.18 6.15 15.85
C LYS A 118 13.76 7.31 16.64
N LYS A 119 14.22 8.37 15.97
CA LYS A 119 14.82 9.54 16.64
C LYS A 119 13.83 10.27 17.56
N ASN A 120 12.55 10.15 17.29
CA ASN A 120 11.50 10.85 18.01
C ASN A 120 10.81 10.01 19.09
N THR A 121 11.21 8.74 19.26
CA THR A 121 10.60 7.81 20.21
C THR A 121 11.66 6.91 20.87
N ASN A 122 11.32 6.35 22.04
CA ASN A 122 12.19 5.37 22.72
C ASN A 122 11.74 3.92 22.45
N LYS A 123 11.09 3.66 21.29
CA LYS A 123 10.62 2.31 20.95
C LYS A 123 11.74 1.49 20.33
N ASN A 124 11.86 0.22 20.75
CA ASN A 124 12.79 -0.69 20.12
C ASN A 124 12.19 -1.28 18.84
N ILE A 125 12.99 -1.39 17.81
CA ILE A 125 12.60 -1.99 16.54
C ILE A 125 13.47 -3.20 16.26
N PHE A 126 12.84 -4.30 15.94
CA PHE A 126 13.52 -5.54 15.58
C PHE A 126 13.08 -5.99 14.20
N SER A 127 14.02 -6.43 13.37
CA SER A 127 13.71 -7.12 12.12
C SER A 127 13.85 -8.61 12.30
N VAL A 128 12.84 -9.37 11.91
CA VAL A 128 12.86 -10.83 11.88
C VAL A 128 12.69 -11.27 10.43
N ILE A 129 13.74 -11.83 9.87
CA ILE A 129 13.76 -12.36 8.51
C ILE A 129 13.30 -13.81 8.55
N GLU A 130 12.26 -14.12 7.79
CA GLU A 130 11.76 -15.49 7.60
C GLU A 130 12.64 -16.23 6.56
N ASP A 131 12.07 -16.62 5.42
CA ASP A 131 12.84 -17.33 4.39
C ASP A 131 13.80 -16.40 3.64
N VAL A 132 13.35 -15.17 3.31
CA VAL A 132 14.10 -14.21 2.50
C VAL A 132 14.02 -12.80 3.07
N GLY A 133 15.18 -12.20 3.22
CA GLY A 133 15.33 -10.76 3.48
C GLY A 133 16.47 -10.22 2.62
N ALA A 134 16.20 -10.05 1.33
CA ALA A 134 17.24 -9.75 0.35
C ALA A 134 17.02 -8.40 -0.35
N SER A 135 18.11 -7.77 -0.81
CA SER A 135 18.09 -6.50 -1.55
C SER A 135 17.28 -5.43 -0.81
N GLY A 136 16.22 -4.87 -1.39
CA GLY A 136 15.34 -3.90 -0.73
C GLY A 136 14.72 -4.41 0.57
N GLY A 137 14.46 -5.72 0.71
CA GLY A 137 14.00 -6.33 1.97
C GLY A 137 15.06 -6.24 3.08
N TYR A 138 16.32 -6.48 2.73
CA TYR A 138 17.43 -6.28 3.66
C TYR A 138 17.66 -4.80 3.98
N TYR A 139 17.46 -3.93 3.00
CA TYR A 139 17.56 -2.48 3.21
C TYR A 139 16.57 -2.00 4.28
N ILE A 140 15.30 -2.42 4.19
CA ILE A 140 14.32 -2.10 5.22
C ILE A 140 14.70 -2.76 6.56
N ALA A 141 15.17 -4.02 6.54
CA ALA A 141 15.59 -4.73 7.75
C ALA A 141 16.68 -3.98 8.52
N ALA A 142 17.61 -3.33 7.82
CA ALA A 142 18.73 -2.59 8.38
C ALA A 142 18.33 -1.31 9.13
N SER A 143 17.09 -0.82 8.99
CA SER A 143 16.58 0.30 9.78
C SER A 143 16.32 -0.07 11.26
N ALA A 144 16.24 -1.36 11.57
CA ALA A 144 15.99 -1.86 12.92
C ALA A 144 17.23 -1.79 13.81
N ASP A 145 17.02 -1.90 15.14
CA ASP A 145 18.11 -1.92 16.13
C ASP A 145 18.86 -3.27 16.11
N LYS A 146 18.14 -4.35 15.77
CA LYS A 146 18.71 -5.70 15.61
C LYS A 146 17.96 -6.47 14.53
N ILE A 147 18.71 -7.28 13.79
CA ILE A 147 18.19 -8.18 12.77
C ILE A 147 18.36 -9.63 13.28
N PHE A 148 17.27 -10.38 13.20
CA PHE A 148 17.24 -11.80 13.49
C PHE A 148 16.92 -12.56 12.20
N ALA A 149 17.67 -13.60 11.92
CA ALA A 149 17.46 -14.49 10.78
C ALA A 149 17.83 -15.92 11.16
N SER A 150 17.20 -16.88 10.52
CA SER A 150 17.64 -18.29 10.60
C SER A 150 18.93 -18.50 9.80
N ASN A 151 19.72 -19.50 10.17
CA ASN A 151 20.87 -19.93 9.35
C ASN A 151 20.47 -20.38 7.93
N SER A 152 19.20 -20.70 7.73
CA SER A 152 18.63 -21.09 6.43
C SER A 152 18.00 -19.92 5.67
N SER A 153 17.91 -18.75 6.28
CA SER A 153 17.35 -17.57 5.60
C SER A 153 18.30 -17.02 4.55
N ILE A 154 17.76 -16.58 3.43
CA ILE A 154 18.51 -15.88 2.38
C ILE A 154 18.56 -14.40 2.74
N VAL A 155 19.75 -13.91 3.08
CA VAL A 155 19.96 -12.54 3.57
C VAL A 155 21.02 -11.82 2.75
N GLY A 156 20.90 -10.50 2.62
CA GLY A 156 21.88 -9.67 1.92
C GLY A 156 21.44 -9.33 0.50
N SER A 157 22.16 -9.82 -0.53
CA SER A 157 21.95 -9.41 -1.92
C SER A 157 21.98 -7.86 -2.07
N ILE A 158 23.00 -7.25 -1.45
CA ILE A 158 23.20 -5.80 -1.44
C ILE A 158 23.72 -5.37 -2.81
N GLY A 159 22.81 -4.87 -3.64
CA GLY A 159 23.17 -4.46 -5.00
C GLY A 159 21.98 -3.91 -5.77
N VAL A 160 22.28 -3.36 -6.95
CA VAL A 160 21.30 -2.78 -7.87
C VAL A 160 21.39 -3.45 -9.22
N ARG A 161 20.25 -3.83 -9.78
CA ARG A 161 20.12 -4.47 -11.08
C ARG A 161 19.15 -3.67 -11.95
N ILE A 162 19.56 -3.42 -13.18
CA ILE A 162 18.73 -2.81 -14.22
C ILE A 162 18.63 -3.82 -15.36
N ASP A 163 17.44 -4.37 -15.59
CA ASP A 163 17.18 -5.34 -16.64
C ASP A 163 16.54 -4.68 -17.85
N SER A 164 16.99 -5.05 -19.04
CA SER A 164 16.36 -4.69 -20.31
C SER A 164 16.35 -5.89 -21.23
N LEU A 165 15.28 -6.02 -22.02
CA LEU A 165 15.18 -6.99 -23.09
C LEU A 165 15.39 -6.31 -24.43
N ASN A 166 16.04 -6.99 -25.39
CA ASN A 166 16.22 -6.49 -26.75
C ASN A 166 15.51 -7.42 -27.76
N PHE A 167 14.48 -6.91 -28.41
CA PHE A 167 13.70 -7.63 -29.43
C PHE A 167 14.03 -7.20 -30.87
N LYS A 168 15.00 -6.30 -31.09
CA LYS A 168 15.35 -5.74 -32.41
C LYS A 168 15.61 -6.82 -33.44
N SER A 169 16.43 -7.84 -33.12
CA SER A 169 16.77 -8.91 -34.05
C SER A 169 15.57 -9.82 -34.36
N LEU A 170 14.69 -10.05 -33.39
CA LEU A 170 13.46 -10.80 -33.59
C LEU A 170 12.50 -10.08 -34.54
N PHE A 171 12.28 -8.79 -34.31
CA PHE A 171 11.42 -7.96 -35.18
C PHE A 171 11.92 -7.89 -36.61
N ASN A 172 13.24 -7.74 -36.79
CA ASN A 172 13.85 -7.76 -38.12
C ASN A 172 13.59 -9.07 -38.85
N LYS A 173 13.67 -10.22 -38.16
CA LYS A 173 13.36 -11.54 -38.75
C LYS A 173 11.90 -11.67 -39.17
N LEU A 174 11.01 -11.01 -38.48
CA LEU A 174 9.55 -10.97 -38.75
C LEU A 174 9.16 -9.91 -39.80
N GLY A 175 10.13 -9.11 -40.28
CA GLY A 175 9.86 -8.01 -41.21
C GLY A 175 9.17 -6.80 -40.55
N ILE A 176 9.16 -6.73 -39.21
CA ILE A 176 8.57 -5.63 -38.44
C ILE A 176 9.65 -4.56 -38.18
N LYS A 177 9.31 -3.30 -38.45
CA LYS A 177 10.20 -2.16 -38.17
C LYS A 177 9.58 -1.32 -37.07
N SER A 178 10.28 -1.15 -35.95
CA SER A 178 9.93 -0.15 -34.94
C SER A 178 10.30 1.25 -35.43
N GLN A 179 9.37 2.18 -35.30
CA GLN A 179 9.58 3.61 -35.65
C GLN A 179 9.19 4.46 -34.44
N THR A 180 10.18 4.95 -33.73
CA THR A 180 9.97 5.79 -32.55
C THR A 180 10.53 7.18 -32.83
N ILE A 181 9.69 8.21 -32.62
CA ILE A 181 10.10 9.61 -32.67
C ILE A 181 10.24 10.10 -31.24
N SER A 182 11.43 10.57 -30.90
CA SER A 182 11.72 11.05 -29.54
C SER A 182 12.47 12.38 -29.56
N SER A 183 12.36 13.12 -28.47
CA SER A 183 13.23 14.28 -28.17
C SER A 183 14.09 13.97 -26.97
N GLY A 184 15.36 14.41 -27.02
CA GLY A 184 16.34 14.13 -25.96
C GLY A 184 17.16 12.87 -26.23
N LYS A 185 18.49 13.00 -25.96
CA LYS A 185 19.53 12.01 -26.33
C LYS A 185 19.28 10.63 -25.73
N ASP A 186 18.91 10.57 -24.46
CA ASP A 186 18.81 9.33 -23.70
C ASP A 186 17.35 8.87 -23.46
N LYS A 187 16.40 9.47 -24.20
CA LYS A 187 14.97 9.16 -24.00
C LYS A 187 14.63 7.70 -24.29
N LEU A 188 15.39 7.04 -25.15
CA LEU A 188 15.18 5.66 -25.59
C LEU A 188 16.24 4.69 -25.05
N ILE A 189 16.90 5.04 -23.93
CA ILE A 189 18.01 4.27 -23.38
C ILE A 189 17.64 2.81 -23.04
N LEU A 190 16.38 2.53 -22.69
CA LEU A 190 15.85 1.18 -22.41
C LEU A 190 14.78 0.74 -23.41
N ASP A 191 14.77 1.35 -24.63
CA ASP A 191 13.84 0.92 -25.67
C ASP A 191 14.18 -0.54 -26.10
N PRO A 192 13.23 -1.49 -25.99
CA PRO A 192 13.48 -2.89 -26.27
C PRO A 192 13.72 -3.18 -27.77
N PHE A 193 13.53 -2.21 -28.65
CA PHE A 193 13.72 -2.35 -30.10
C PHE A 193 15.00 -1.67 -30.61
N GLN A 194 15.84 -1.18 -29.70
CA GLN A 194 17.12 -0.57 -30.04
C GLN A 194 18.27 -1.25 -29.27
N ASP A 195 19.49 -1.17 -29.84
CA ASP A 195 20.67 -1.68 -29.17
C ASP A 195 21.14 -0.66 -28.13
N LEU A 196 21.57 -1.14 -26.97
CA LEU A 196 22.28 -0.31 -25.99
C LEU A 196 23.66 0.04 -26.54
N THR A 197 23.97 1.33 -26.65
CA THR A 197 25.30 1.82 -26.94
C THR A 197 26.23 1.69 -25.75
N GLU A 198 27.54 1.77 -25.94
CA GLU A 198 28.52 1.78 -24.82
C GLU A 198 28.33 3.00 -23.91
N GLU A 199 27.90 4.14 -24.46
CA GLU A 199 27.54 5.32 -23.70
C GLU A 199 26.32 5.05 -22.79
N HIS A 200 25.27 4.41 -23.32
CA HIS A 200 24.08 4.01 -22.55
C HIS A 200 24.45 3.05 -21.41
N LYS A 201 25.30 2.04 -21.69
CA LYS A 201 25.77 1.11 -20.66
C LYS A 201 26.54 1.82 -19.56
N THR A 202 27.43 2.74 -19.94
CA THR A 202 28.21 3.54 -18.99
C THR A 202 27.28 4.36 -18.09
N HIS A 203 26.31 5.05 -18.66
CA HIS A 203 25.34 5.86 -17.92
C HIS A 203 24.51 5.02 -16.93
N LEU A 204 23.95 3.88 -17.39
CA LEU A 204 23.17 2.96 -16.53
C LEU A 204 24.04 2.36 -15.42
N THR A 205 25.30 2.03 -15.71
CA THR A 205 26.23 1.53 -14.70
C THR A 205 26.52 2.58 -13.63
N GLN A 206 26.74 3.84 -14.03
CA GLN A 206 26.93 4.95 -13.09
C GLN A 206 25.71 5.15 -12.20
N LEU A 207 24.51 5.11 -12.77
CA LEU A 207 23.25 5.19 -12.03
C LEU A 207 23.12 4.05 -11.00
N ALA A 208 23.34 2.81 -11.46
CA ALA A 208 23.29 1.64 -10.58
C ALA A 208 24.31 1.73 -9.44
N ASN A 209 25.55 2.18 -9.74
CA ASN A 209 26.59 2.38 -8.73
C ASN A 209 26.25 3.48 -7.74
N SER A 210 25.61 4.56 -8.19
CA SER A 210 25.18 5.65 -7.28
C SER A 210 24.17 5.13 -6.25
N ILE A 211 23.14 4.40 -6.71
CA ILE A 211 22.12 3.81 -5.82
C ILE A 211 22.75 2.75 -4.91
N HIS A 212 23.67 1.93 -5.42
CA HIS A 212 24.38 0.93 -4.64
C HIS A 212 25.25 1.55 -3.53
N ASN A 213 25.98 2.63 -3.85
CA ASN A 213 26.81 3.33 -2.88
C ASN A 213 25.96 3.98 -1.77
N GLU A 214 24.80 4.51 -2.10
CA GLU A 214 23.83 5.02 -1.12
C GLU A 214 23.39 3.90 -0.18
N PHE A 215 22.98 2.74 -0.73
CA PHE A 215 22.62 1.57 0.05
C PHE A 215 23.74 1.17 1.03
N ILE A 216 24.98 1.05 0.53
CA ILE A 216 26.15 0.72 1.38
C ILE A 216 26.38 1.79 2.47
N SER A 217 26.23 3.06 2.13
CA SER A 217 26.39 4.16 3.08
C SER A 217 25.39 4.09 4.23
N ASP A 218 24.13 3.83 3.89
CA ASP A 218 23.06 3.71 4.88
C ASP A 218 23.23 2.49 5.80
N LEU A 219 23.78 1.37 5.29
CA LEU A 219 24.07 0.20 6.10
C LEU A 219 25.23 0.40 7.08
N LYS A 220 26.07 1.42 6.87
CA LYS A 220 27.22 1.73 7.73
C LYS A 220 26.92 2.81 8.77
N SER A 221 25.78 3.50 8.64
CA SER A 221 25.36 4.58 9.55
C SER A 221 24.75 4.06 10.83
#